data_6e480e177104b94b7d9b534da18e1e46
#
_entry.id   6e480e177104b94b7d9b534da18e1e46
#
_cell.length_a   1.000
_cell.length_b   1.000
_cell.length_c   1.000
_cell.angle_alpha   90.00
_cell.angle_beta   90.00
_cell.angle_gamma   90.00
#
_symmetry.space_group_name_H-M   'P 1'
#
loop_
_entity.id
_entity.type
_entity.pdbx_description
1 polymer ?
#
loop_
_entity_poly.entity_id
_entity_poly.type
_entity_poly.pdbx_seq_one_letter_code
_entity_poly.pdbx_strand_id
1 'polypeptide(L)' 'MKLTESHETNLKRIRMSKGYSQKRLAEQSGVSLRSIQMYEQRQKDINKAQSDSLFRLSKVLGCTMEDLLENA' A
#
# COMPACT_ATOMS: atom_id res chain seq x y z
N MET A 1 10.81 -12.42 -19.91
CA MET A 1 10.56 -11.98 -19.63
C MET A 1 10.14 -11.34 -18.93
N LYS A 2 10.09 -11.38 -18.65
CA LYS A 2 9.69 -10.82 -18.16
C LYS A 2 9.36 -10.29 -17.29
N LEU A 3 9.30 -10.34 -16.92
CA LEU A 3 9.01 -9.91 -16.33
C LEU A 3 8.68 -9.26 -15.55
N THR A 4 8.62 -9.21 -15.28
CA THR A 4 8.39 -8.66 -14.70
C THR A 4 7.88 -8.09 -14.19
N GLU A 5 7.53 -8.25 -14.29
CA GLU A 5 6.94 -7.67 -13.95
C GLU A 5 6.36 -7.30 -12.92
N SER A 6 6.07 -7.94 -12.80
CA SER A 6 5.46 -7.74 -11.74
C SER A 6 5.99 -6.89 -10.83
N HIS A 7 5.93 -5.90 -10.90
CA HIS A 7 6.51 -4.99 -10.00
C HIS A 7 5.46 -4.24 -9.23
N GLU A 8 4.41 -4.97 -8.91
CA GLU A 8 3.40 -4.40 -8.02
C GLU A 8 4.02 -4.19 -6.65
N THR A 9 3.68 -3.08 -6.03
CA THR A 9 4.08 -2.86 -4.65
C THR A 9 3.36 -3.85 -3.74
N ASN A 10 3.93 -4.09 -2.57
CA ASN A 10 3.28 -4.94 -1.59
C ASN A 10 1.93 -4.36 -1.17
N LEU A 11 1.84 -3.03 -1.05
CA LEU A 11 0.59 -2.37 -0.72
C LEU A 11 -0.49 -2.71 -1.75
N LYS A 12 -0.17 -2.57 -3.02
CA LYS A 12 -1.15 -2.85 -4.08
C LYS A 12 -1.54 -4.32 -4.08
N ARG A 13 -0.56 -5.21 -3.96
CA ARG A 13 -0.80 -6.64 -3.99
C ARG A 13 -1.72 -7.07 -2.84
N ILE A 14 -1.42 -6.60 -1.64
CA ILE A 14 -2.22 -6.95 -0.47
C ILE A 14 -3.61 -6.33 -0.57
N ARG A 15 -3.68 -5.07 -1.00
CA ARG A 15 -4.96 -4.38 -1.17
C ARG A 15 -5.87 -5.17 -2.11
N MET A 16 -5.34 -5.57 -3.26
CA MET A 16 -6.13 -6.29 -4.24
C MET A 16 -6.53 -7.66 -3.74
N SER A 17 -5.64 -8.34 -3.01
CA SER A 17 -5.95 -9.66 -2.47
C SER A 17 -7.07 -9.61 -1.44
N LYS A 18 -7.26 -8.47 -0.79
CA LYS A 18 -8.33 -8.30 0.20
C LYS A 18 -9.60 -7.71 -0.42
N GLY A 19 -9.57 -7.43 -1.72
CA GLY A 19 -10.75 -6.93 -2.41
C GLY A 19 -11.02 -5.45 -2.25
N TYR A 20 -10.01 -4.67 -1.85
CA TYR A 20 -10.21 -3.22 -1.68
C TYR A 20 -9.84 -2.46 -2.95
N SER A 21 -10.68 -1.50 -3.33
CA SER A 21 -10.28 -0.49 -4.29
C SER A 21 -9.38 0.52 -3.55
N GLN A 22 -8.65 1.32 -4.31
CA GLN A 22 -7.86 2.39 -3.70
C GLN A 22 -8.75 3.34 -2.91
N LYS A 23 -9.88 3.71 -3.49
CA LYS A 23 -10.80 4.64 -2.85
C LYS A 23 -11.34 4.05 -1.55
N ARG A 24 -11.73 2.78 -1.57
CA ARG A 24 -12.27 2.13 -0.38
C ARG A 24 -11.22 2.06 0.71
N LEU A 25 -9.98 1.71 0.34
CA LEU A 25 -8.91 1.67 1.30
C LEU A 25 -8.67 3.05 1.93
N ALA A 26 -8.70 4.10 1.10
CA ALA A 26 -8.55 5.45 1.61
C ALA A 26 -9.64 5.79 2.62
N GLU A 27 -10.88 5.46 2.29
CA GLU A 27 -12.01 5.74 3.17
C GLU A 27 -11.90 5.00 4.50
N GLN A 28 -11.52 3.73 4.44
CA GLN A 28 -11.47 2.90 5.63
C GLN A 28 -10.27 3.22 6.51
N SER A 29 -9.15 3.59 5.90
CA SER A 29 -7.92 3.81 6.66
C SER A 29 -7.75 5.26 7.11
N GLY A 30 -8.41 6.19 6.44
CA GLY A 30 -8.18 7.61 6.69
C GLY A 30 -6.91 8.13 6.03
N VAL A 31 -6.20 7.31 5.26
CA VAL A 31 -5.05 7.74 4.48
C VAL A 31 -5.58 8.25 3.15
N SER A 32 -5.06 9.38 2.68
CA SER A 32 -5.61 10.01 1.49
C SER A 32 -5.46 9.12 0.25
N LEU A 33 -6.45 9.20 -0.63
CA LEU A 33 -6.42 8.47 -1.89
C LEU A 33 -5.15 8.81 -2.68
N ARG A 34 -4.79 10.09 -2.69
CA ARG A 34 -3.61 10.53 -3.41
C ARG A 34 -2.35 9.84 -2.88
N SER A 35 -2.22 9.75 -1.56
CA SER A 35 -1.05 9.09 -0.98
C SER A 35 -0.99 7.63 -1.36
N ILE A 36 -2.14 6.94 -1.32
CA ILE A 36 -2.18 5.53 -1.70
C ILE A 36 -1.76 5.37 -3.16
N GLN A 37 -2.28 6.23 -4.04
CA GLN A 37 -1.91 6.18 -5.45
C GLN A 37 -0.42 6.40 -5.65
N MET A 38 0.14 7.38 -4.94
CA MET A 38 1.56 7.69 -5.09
C MET A 38 2.44 6.55 -4.57
N TYR A 39 2.06 5.92 -3.48
CA TYR A 39 2.80 4.75 -2.99
C TYR A 39 2.75 3.61 -4.00
N GLU A 40 1.58 3.33 -4.56
CA GLU A 40 1.43 2.21 -5.48
C GLU A 40 2.12 2.47 -6.81
N GLN A 41 2.24 3.74 -7.21
CA GLN A 41 2.94 4.12 -8.43
C GLN A 41 4.43 4.36 -8.19
N ARG A 42 4.90 4.17 -6.95
CA ARG A 42 6.29 4.36 -6.54
C ARG A 42 6.74 5.82 -6.69
N GLN A 43 5.80 6.75 -6.69
CA GLN A 43 6.11 8.17 -6.69
C GLN A 43 6.42 8.68 -5.29
N LYS A 44 6.02 7.92 -4.27
CA LYS A 44 6.40 8.14 -2.89
C LYS A 44 6.94 6.84 -2.33
N ASP A 45 7.97 6.94 -1.53
CA ASP A 45 8.60 5.78 -0.91
C ASP A 45 7.84 5.41 0.35
N ILE A 46 7.12 4.29 0.31
CA ILE A 46 6.32 3.86 1.45
C ILE A 46 7.20 3.56 2.66
N ASN A 47 8.48 3.23 2.43
CA ASN A 47 9.40 2.97 3.54
C ASN A 47 9.67 4.21 4.37
N LYS A 48 9.36 5.38 3.81
CA LYS A 48 9.52 6.66 4.51
C LYS A 48 8.19 7.23 4.99
N ALA A 49 7.11 6.46 4.86
CA ALA A 49 5.81 6.93 5.31
C ALA A 49 5.79 7.05 6.82
N GLN A 50 4.93 7.93 7.32
CA GLN A 50 4.74 8.05 8.75
C GLN A 50 4.18 6.75 9.30
N SER A 51 4.64 6.38 10.49
CA SER A 51 4.19 5.13 11.09
C SER A 51 2.69 5.10 11.31
N ASP A 52 2.07 6.25 11.59
CA ASP A 52 0.62 6.33 11.75
C ASP A 52 -0.09 5.90 10.47
N SER A 53 0.38 6.36 9.31
CA SER A 53 -0.22 5.98 8.04
C SER A 53 -0.07 4.48 7.78
N LEU A 54 1.13 3.97 8.02
CA LEU A 54 1.38 2.53 7.86
C LEU A 54 0.51 1.70 8.77
N PHE A 55 0.38 2.13 10.03
CA PHE A 55 -0.42 1.42 11.00
C PHE A 55 -1.88 1.34 10.55
N ARG A 56 -2.44 2.47 10.10
CA ARG A 56 -3.83 2.52 9.68
C ARG A 56 -4.08 1.61 8.48
N LEU A 57 -3.17 1.65 7.50
CA LEU A 57 -3.29 0.78 6.33
C LEU A 57 -3.21 -0.69 6.73
N SER A 58 -2.27 -1.02 7.61
CA SER A 58 -2.09 -2.40 8.03
C SER A 58 -3.32 -2.93 8.78
N LYS A 59 -3.96 -2.08 9.59
CA LYS A 59 -5.16 -2.48 10.33
C LYS A 59 -6.30 -2.81 9.39
N VAL A 60 -6.54 -1.96 8.41
CA VAL A 60 -7.61 -2.20 7.44
C VAL A 60 -7.35 -3.47 6.64
N LEU A 61 -6.10 -3.66 6.24
CA LEU A 61 -5.75 -4.78 5.37
C LEU A 61 -5.48 -6.07 6.12
N GLY A 62 -5.44 -6.02 7.46
CA GLY A 62 -5.23 -7.22 8.25
C GLY A 62 -3.83 -7.80 8.08
N CYS A 63 -2.83 -6.95 7.94
CA CYS A 63 -1.45 -7.37 7.78
C CYS A 63 -0.56 -6.56 8.73
N THR A 64 0.73 -6.86 8.74
CA THR A 64 1.67 -6.09 9.56
C THR A 64 2.13 -4.86 8.79
N MET A 65 2.67 -3.88 9.50
CA MET A 65 3.23 -2.71 8.86
C MET A 65 4.41 -3.12 7.96
N GLU A 66 5.19 -4.09 8.40
CA GLU A 66 6.33 -4.58 7.63
C GLU A 66 5.91 -5.19 6.30
N ASP A 67 4.73 -5.81 6.27
CA ASP A 67 4.22 -6.41 5.04
C ASP A 67 4.02 -5.37 3.95
N LEU A 68 3.82 -4.11 4.33
CA LEU A 68 3.56 -3.03 3.38
C LEU A 68 4.84 -2.38 2.88
N LEU A 69 5.96 -2.63 3.53
CA LEU A 69 7.21 -2.01 3.13
C LEU A 69 7.77 -2.69 1.89
N GLU A 70 8.60 -1.94 1.16
CA GLU A 70 9.25 -2.45 -0.05
C GLU A 70 10.69 -2.77 0.27
N ASN A 71 11.18 -3.85 -0.29
CA ASN A 71 12.58 -4.19 -0.15
C ASN A 71 13.42 -3.35 -1.09
N ALA A 72 14.59 -3.01 -0.65
CA ALA A 72 15.52 -2.26 -1.47
C ALA A 72 16.03 -3.10 -2.64
#